data_1eed738d72c8f2c4652fd4260f1ab27d
#
_entry.id   1eed738d72c8f2c4652fd4260f1ab27d
#
_cell.length_a   1.000
_cell.length_b   1.000
_cell.length_c   1.000
_cell.angle_alpha   90.00
_cell.angle_beta   90.00
_cell.angle_gamma   90.00
#
_symmetry.space_group_name_H-M   'P 1'
#
loop_
_entity.id
_entity.type
_entity.pdbx_description
1 polymer ?
#
loop_
_entity_poly.entity_id
_entity_poly.type
_entity_poly.pdbx_seq_one_letter_code
_entity_poly.pdbx_strand_id
1 'polypeptide(L)'
;PSEIAGLHPGDKIIEIDGKDAYGITKNEVMKTLRGPKGSSVDLIIARFGQEPFPVTIIRDVIPIYSVRASLMIDNQTGYIWLTRFTATSSEEMKNAINKLDALGMKRMILDLRNNSGGFLEQAAEIANMFITTRDTLVYTIGKHNNTNEVFMSKPSKGRSDYPLIILLNRGSASASEIV
;
A
#
# COMPACT_ATOMS: atom_id res chain seq x y z
N PRO A 1 -6.81 -9.58 -11.11
CA PRO A 1 -7.04 -10.43 -12.29
C PRO A 1 -6.70 -11.89 -12.06
N SER A 2 -5.46 -12.21 -11.61
CA SER A 2 -4.99 -13.59 -11.44
C SER A 2 -5.83 -14.38 -10.42
N GLU A 3 -6.14 -13.79 -9.28
CA GLU A 3 -6.98 -14.39 -8.25
C GLU A 3 -8.41 -14.65 -8.75
N ILE A 4 -8.98 -13.71 -9.50
CA ILE A 4 -10.30 -13.84 -10.13
C ILE A 4 -10.30 -14.99 -11.15
N ALA A 5 -9.19 -15.21 -11.85
CA ALA A 5 -9.00 -16.32 -12.78
C ALA A 5 -8.68 -17.66 -12.08
N GLY A 6 -8.70 -17.72 -10.74
CA GLY A 6 -8.47 -18.94 -9.96
C GLY A 6 -7.01 -19.34 -9.79
N LEU A 7 -6.06 -18.41 -10.02
CA LEU A 7 -4.64 -18.67 -9.73
C LEU A 7 -4.34 -18.57 -8.24
N HIS A 8 -3.45 -19.42 -7.76
CA HIS A 8 -3.07 -19.54 -6.36
C HIS A 8 -1.55 -19.29 -6.17
N PRO A 9 -1.12 -18.86 -4.98
CA PRO A 9 0.29 -18.85 -4.64
C PRO A 9 0.92 -20.25 -4.80
N GLY A 10 2.05 -20.32 -5.50
CA GLY A 10 2.73 -21.57 -5.81
C GLY A 10 2.46 -22.13 -7.21
N ASP A 11 1.47 -21.62 -7.92
CA ASP A 11 1.27 -21.93 -9.33
C ASP A 11 2.47 -21.50 -10.17
N LYS A 12 2.84 -22.32 -11.15
CA LYS A 12 3.92 -22.02 -12.09
C LYS A 12 3.34 -21.77 -13.48
N ILE A 13 3.69 -20.66 -14.08
CA ILE A 13 3.36 -20.38 -15.48
C ILE A 13 4.37 -21.13 -16.35
N ILE A 14 3.92 -22.05 -17.18
CA ILE A 14 4.76 -22.82 -18.07
C ILE A 14 4.62 -22.41 -19.54
N GLU A 15 3.53 -21.70 -19.91
CA GLU A 15 3.33 -21.17 -21.24
C GLU A 15 2.57 -19.82 -21.16
N ILE A 16 2.89 -18.89 -22.06
CA ILE A 16 2.24 -17.56 -22.18
C ILE A 16 1.97 -17.32 -23.66
N ASP A 17 0.70 -17.13 -24.04
CA ASP A 17 0.24 -16.91 -25.43
C ASP A 17 0.87 -17.92 -26.43
N GLY A 18 0.87 -19.21 -26.08
CA GLY A 18 1.40 -20.28 -26.90
C GLY A 18 2.93 -20.38 -26.94
N LYS A 19 3.64 -19.66 -26.08
CA LYS A 19 5.13 -19.68 -26.01
C LYS A 19 5.59 -20.28 -24.67
N ASP A 20 6.53 -21.19 -24.75
CA ASP A 20 7.16 -21.79 -23.58
C ASP A 20 7.75 -20.69 -22.66
N ALA A 21 7.42 -20.75 -21.39
CA ALA A 21 7.89 -19.82 -20.36
C ALA A 21 9.10 -20.37 -19.58
N TYR A 22 9.65 -21.51 -19.96
CA TYR A 22 10.82 -22.08 -19.31
C TYR A 22 12.08 -21.26 -19.62
N GLY A 23 12.81 -20.87 -18.58
CA GLY A 23 14.09 -20.15 -18.72
C GLY A 23 14.00 -18.69 -19.15
N ILE A 24 12.80 -18.14 -19.37
CA ILE A 24 12.64 -16.71 -19.64
C ILE A 24 12.91 -15.87 -18.39
N THR A 25 13.46 -14.67 -18.58
CA THR A 25 13.75 -13.77 -17.47
C THR A 25 12.48 -13.16 -16.86
N LYS A 26 12.55 -12.75 -15.59
CA LYS A 26 11.45 -12.04 -14.93
C LYS A 26 10.96 -10.81 -15.71
N ASN A 27 11.88 -10.08 -16.36
CA ASN A 27 11.53 -8.90 -17.13
C ASN A 27 10.75 -9.25 -18.40
N GLU A 28 11.12 -10.33 -19.08
CA GLU A 28 10.40 -10.84 -20.26
C GLU A 28 8.99 -11.31 -19.88
N VAL A 29 8.86 -12.11 -18.80
CA VAL A 29 7.57 -12.51 -18.25
C VAL A 29 6.70 -11.28 -17.98
N MET A 30 7.23 -10.29 -17.27
CA MET A 30 6.48 -9.07 -16.94
C MET A 30 6.06 -8.28 -18.19
N LYS A 31 6.89 -8.27 -19.23
CA LYS A 31 6.57 -7.61 -20.52
C LYS A 31 5.41 -8.30 -21.23
N THR A 32 5.41 -9.63 -21.24
CA THR A 32 4.38 -10.44 -21.94
C THR A 32 3.07 -10.45 -21.16
N LEU A 33 3.12 -10.52 -19.82
CA LEU A 33 1.91 -10.53 -19.00
C LEU A 33 1.21 -9.15 -18.97
N ARG A 34 1.96 -8.05 -19.08
CA ARG A 34 1.39 -6.70 -19.13
C ARG A 34 0.75 -6.42 -20.49
N GLY A 35 -0.25 -5.55 -20.49
CA GLY A 35 -0.93 -5.12 -21.70
C GLY A 35 -2.07 -4.16 -21.37
N PRO A 36 -2.80 -3.69 -22.39
CA PRO A 36 -3.95 -2.81 -22.21
C PRO A 36 -5.00 -3.44 -21.29
N LYS A 37 -5.64 -2.62 -20.44
CA LYS A 37 -6.79 -3.03 -19.65
C LYS A 37 -7.86 -3.63 -20.55
N GLY A 38 -8.44 -4.75 -20.15
CA GLY A 38 -9.48 -5.48 -20.87
C GLY A 38 -8.97 -6.45 -21.95
N SER A 39 -7.67 -6.42 -22.28
CA SER A 39 -7.09 -7.44 -23.18
C SER A 39 -6.86 -8.76 -22.41
N SER A 40 -6.89 -9.89 -23.14
CA SER A 40 -6.62 -11.21 -22.58
C SER A 40 -5.14 -11.58 -22.66
N VAL A 41 -4.73 -12.52 -21.84
CA VAL A 41 -3.50 -13.30 -21.97
C VAL A 41 -3.82 -14.74 -21.61
N ASP A 42 -3.39 -15.67 -22.47
CA ASP A 42 -3.60 -17.10 -22.26
C ASP A 42 -2.37 -17.75 -21.64
N LEU A 43 -2.58 -18.52 -20.60
CA LEU A 43 -1.54 -19.18 -19.82
C LEU A 43 -1.77 -20.67 -19.73
N ILE A 44 -0.71 -21.46 -19.68
CA ILE A 44 -0.75 -22.83 -19.17
C ILE A 44 -0.09 -22.82 -17.79
N ILE A 45 -0.82 -23.35 -16.82
CA ILE A 45 -0.43 -23.39 -15.41
C ILE A 45 -0.09 -24.79 -14.98
N ALA A 46 1.04 -24.95 -14.32
CA ALA A 46 1.39 -26.16 -13.59
C ALA A 46 1.16 -25.93 -12.09
N ARG A 47 0.29 -26.75 -11.51
CA ARG A 47 -0.03 -26.77 -10.08
C ARG A 47 0.31 -28.14 -9.49
N PHE A 48 0.92 -28.14 -8.31
CA PHE A 48 1.28 -29.39 -7.65
C PHE A 48 0.06 -30.32 -7.48
N GLY A 49 0.22 -31.58 -7.89
CA GLY A 49 -0.83 -32.59 -7.78
C GLY A 49 -1.94 -32.52 -8.86
N GLN A 50 -1.75 -31.70 -9.90
CA GLN A 50 -2.69 -31.59 -11.02
C GLN A 50 -1.97 -31.63 -12.36
N GLU A 51 -2.67 -32.09 -13.41
CA GLU A 51 -2.20 -31.95 -14.78
C GLU A 51 -2.17 -30.45 -15.15
N PRO A 52 -1.25 -30.00 -16.02
CA PRO A 52 -1.24 -28.64 -16.51
C PRO A 52 -2.58 -28.25 -17.15
N PHE A 53 -3.05 -27.04 -16.85
CA PHE A 53 -4.37 -26.57 -17.29
C PHE A 53 -4.31 -25.15 -17.85
N PRO A 54 -5.18 -24.80 -18.82
CA PRO A 54 -5.24 -23.48 -19.39
C PRO A 54 -5.99 -22.50 -18.47
N VAL A 55 -5.52 -21.24 -18.47
CA VAL A 55 -6.16 -20.12 -17.77
C VAL A 55 -6.06 -18.87 -18.64
N THR A 56 -7.19 -18.25 -18.95
CA THR A 56 -7.24 -16.93 -19.60
C THR A 56 -7.40 -15.85 -18.55
N ILE A 57 -6.48 -14.89 -18.51
CA ILE A 57 -6.56 -13.73 -17.63
C ILE A 57 -6.99 -12.50 -18.45
N ILE A 58 -8.05 -11.85 -18.02
CA ILE A 58 -8.39 -10.51 -18.53
C ILE A 58 -7.57 -9.48 -17.74
N ARG A 59 -6.73 -8.73 -18.45
CA ARG A 59 -5.87 -7.71 -17.85
C ARG A 59 -6.70 -6.57 -17.27
N ASP A 60 -6.36 -6.16 -16.06
CA ASP A 60 -6.97 -5.02 -15.40
C ASP A 60 -5.91 -4.24 -14.62
N VAL A 61 -6.28 -3.06 -14.14
CA VAL A 61 -5.43 -2.27 -13.26
C VAL A 61 -5.22 -3.03 -11.95
N ILE A 62 -3.96 -3.25 -11.60
CA ILE A 62 -3.60 -3.84 -10.31
C ILE A 62 -3.34 -2.68 -9.35
N PRO A 63 -4.24 -2.42 -8.38
CA PRO A 63 -4.02 -1.35 -7.43
C PRO A 63 -2.80 -1.69 -6.55
N ILE A 64 -1.91 -0.73 -6.41
CA ILE A 64 -0.78 -0.83 -5.48
C ILE A 64 -1.16 -0.07 -4.23
N TYR A 65 -1.69 -0.81 -3.25
CA TYR A 65 -2.06 -0.24 -1.96
C TYR A 65 -0.81 0.12 -1.15
N SER A 66 -0.86 1.30 -0.53
CA SER A 66 0.15 1.77 0.42
C SER A 66 -0.01 1.11 1.79
N VAL A 67 -1.26 0.92 2.24
CA VAL A 67 -1.59 0.12 3.43
C VAL A 67 -1.60 -1.35 3.06
N ARG A 68 -0.55 -2.07 3.43
CA ARG A 68 -0.36 -3.50 3.10
C ARG A 68 -1.03 -4.43 4.09
N ALA A 69 -1.23 -3.99 5.31
CA ALA A 69 -1.95 -4.74 6.33
C ALA A 69 -2.68 -3.79 7.27
N SER A 70 -3.88 -4.18 7.67
CA SER A 70 -4.62 -3.56 8.78
C SER A 70 -5.40 -4.64 9.51
N LEU A 71 -5.06 -4.89 10.78
CA LEU A 71 -5.66 -5.97 11.58
C LEU A 71 -5.61 -5.65 13.07
N MET A 72 -6.48 -6.29 13.84
CA MET A 72 -6.37 -6.32 15.30
C MET A 72 -5.37 -7.38 15.71
N ILE A 73 -4.35 -7.02 16.52
CA ILE A 73 -3.36 -7.98 17.07
C ILE A 73 -3.80 -8.54 18.43
N ASP A 74 -4.68 -7.84 19.11
CA ASP A 74 -5.42 -8.28 20.27
C ASP A 74 -6.82 -7.59 20.29
N ASN A 75 -7.59 -7.77 21.36
CA ASN A 75 -8.96 -7.22 21.47
C ASN A 75 -9.03 -5.69 21.49
N GLN A 76 -7.90 -4.97 21.60
CA GLN A 76 -7.84 -3.52 21.74
C GLN A 76 -6.77 -2.84 20.88
N THR A 77 -5.80 -3.59 20.34
CA THR A 77 -4.66 -3.04 19.64
C THR A 77 -4.80 -3.26 18.14
N GLY A 78 -4.95 -2.18 17.41
CA GLY A 78 -4.89 -2.17 15.95
C GLY A 78 -3.44 -2.07 15.45
N TYR A 79 -3.16 -2.74 14.35
CA TYR A 79 -1.89 -2.67 13.64
C TYR A 79 -2.16 -2.25 12.19
N ILE A 80 -1.42 -1.24 11.72
CA ILE A 80 -1.46 -0.79 10.33
C ILE A 80 -0.03 -0.73 9.79
N TRP A 81 0.21 -1.40 8.67
CA TRP A 81 1.48 -1.35 7.96
C TRP A 81 1.36 -0.50 6.70
N LEU A 82 1.97 0.69 6.72
CA LEU A 82 2.05 1.63 5.61
C LEU A 82 3.44 1.55 4.97
N THR A 83 3.53 1.11 3.72
CA THR A 83 4.81 0.82 3.05
C THR A 83 5.33 1.95 2.17
N ARG A 84 4.49 2.94 1.84
CA ARG A 84 4.83 4.12 1.03
C ARG A 84 3.76 5.19 1.15
N PHE A 85 4.05 6.39 0.65
CA PHE A 85 3.08 7.48 0.54
C PHE A 85 2.75 7.73 -0.93
N THR A 86 1.66 7.13 -1.41
CA THR A 86 1.08 7.32 -2.76
C THR A 86 -0.08 8.31 -2.72
N ALA A 87 -0.64 8.68 -3.85
CA ALA A 87 -1.76 9.63 -3.91
C ALA A 87 -3.02 9.19 -3.15
N THR A 88 -3.15 7.93 -2.80
CA THR A 88 -4.32 7.34 -2.09
C THR A 88 -4.03 6.97 -0.64
N SER A 89 -2.81 7.25 -0.13
CA SER A 89 -2.38 6.75 1.18
C SER A 89 -3.20 7.29 2.35
N SER A 90 -3.60 8.54 2.32
CA SER A 90 -4.43 9.14 3.38
C SER A 90 -5.83 8.53 3.41
N GLU A 91 -6.43 8.29 2.24
CA GLU A 91 -7.72 7.62 2.14
C GLU A 91 -7.64 6.16 2.62
N GLU A 92 -6.63 5.41 2.17
CA GLU A 92 -6.38 4.04 2.60
C GLU A 92 -6.17 3.95 4.11
N MET A 93 -5.40 4.87 4.69
CA MET A 93 -5.14 4.96 6.12
C MET A 93 -6.42 5.24 6.90
N LYS A 94 -7.23 6.22 6.45
CA LYS A 94 -8.54 6.53 7.04
C LYS A 94 -9.48 5.34 7.03
N ASN A 95 -9.54 4.61 5.91
CA ASN A 95 -10.37 3.42 5.78
C ASN A 95 -9.89 2.29 6.70
N ALA A 96 -8.57 2.10 6.81
CA ALA A 96 -7.99 1.12 7.71
C ALA A 96 -8.31 1.44 9.18
N ILE A 97 -8.14 2.70 9.61
CA ILE A 97 -8.48 3.13 10.97
C ILE A 97 -9.98 2.94 11.24
N ASN A 98 -10.87 3.36 10.33
CA ASN A 98 -12.32 3.20 10.49
C ASN A 98 -12.71 1.72 10.69
N LYS A 99 -12.08 0.83 9.92
CA LYS A 99 -12.29 -0.62 10.05
C LYS A 99 -11.86 -1.14 11.43
N LEU A 100 -10.69 -0.71 11.91
CA LEU A 100 -10.20 -1.14 13.23
C LEU A 100 -11.00 -0.53 14.38
N ASP A 101 -11.48 0.71 14.24
CA ASP A 101 -12.41 1.34 15.20
C ASP A 101 -13.70 0.53 15.34
N ALA A 102 -14.28 0.11 14.21
CA ALA A 102 -15.48 -0.72 14.21
C ALA A 102 -15.26 -2.10 14.89
N LEU A 103 -14.00 -2.57 14.93
CA LEU A 103 -13.59 -3.79 15.64
C LEU A 103 -13.23 -3.54 17.11
N GLY A 104 -13.35 -2.30 17.60
CA GLY A 104 -13.14 -1.97 19.01
C GLY A 104 -11.71 -1.53 19.36
N MET A 105 -10.92 -1.06 18.38
CA MET A 105 -9.58 -0.54 18.63
C MET A 105 -9.58 0.57 19.68
N LYS A 106 -8.60 0.51 20.61
CA LYS A 106 -8.36 1.50 21.67
C LYS A 106 -6.93 2.04 21.66
N ARG A 107 -6.03 1.45 20.93
CA ARG A 107 -4.63 1.84 20.76
C ARG A 107 -4.11 1.31 19.44
N MET A 108 -3.10 1.96 18.88
CA MET A 108 -2.63 1.65 17.53
C MET A 108 -1.12 1.51 17.45
N ILE A 109 -0.67 0.59 16.61
CA ILE A 109 0.70 0.50 16.12
C ILE A 109 0.68 0.86 14.64
N LEU A 110 1.41 1.92 14.26
CA LEU A 110 1.66 2.31 12.88
C LEU A 110 3.06 1.86 12.49
N ASP A 111 3.15 0.93 11.57
CA ASP A 111 4.44 0.40 11.09
C ASP A 111 4.86 1.10 9.79
N LEU A 112 5.92 1.89 9.89
CA LEU A 112 6.58 2.59 8.79
C LEU A 112 7.97 2.00 8.49
N ARG A 113 8.30 0.83 8.98
CA ARG A 113 9.58 0.20 8.69
C ARG A 113 9.72 -0.11 7.21
N ASN A 114 10.89 0.24 6.64
CA ASN A 114 11.21 0.16 5.21
C ASN A 114 10.29 1.01 4.31
N ASN A 115 9.61 2.00 4.86
CA ASN A 115 8.86 2.99 4.10
C ASN A 115 9.78 4.18 3.76
N SER A 116 10.28 4.22 2.54
CA SER A 116 11.19 5.26 2.05
C SER A 116 10.52 6.63 1.80
N GLY A 117 9.22 6.76 2.14
CA GLY A 117 8.48 8.01 1.97
C GLY A 117 7.58 8.03 0.74
N GLY A 118 7.40 9.21 0.16
CA GLY A 118 6.55 9.48 -0.99
C GLY A 118 5.99 10.90 -0.97
N PHE A 119 4.70 11.06 -1.29
CA PHE A 119 4.07 12.38 -1.37
C PHE A 119 3.98 13.07 -0.02
N LEU A 120 4.50 14.32 0.02
CA LEU A 120 4.53 15.16 1.21
C LEU A 120 3.12 15.47 1.74
N GLU A 121 2.19 15.80 0.84
CA GLU A 121 0.80 16.11 1.17
C GLU A 121 0.12 14.92 1.87
N GLN A 122 0.42 13.70 1.42
CA GLN A 122 -0.14 12.50 2.01
C GLN A 122 0.40 12.24 3.42
N ALA A 123 1.68 12.54 3.66
CA ALA A 123 2.25 12.48 5.00
C ALA A 123 1.61 13.51 5.93
N ALA A 124 1.47 14.76 5.48
CA ALA A 124 0.81 15.80 6.25
C ALA A 124 -0.66 15.47 6.56
N GLU A 125 -1.41 14.91 5.60
CA GLU A 125 -2.78 14.46 5.82
C GLU A 125 -2.86 13.30 6.83
N ILE A 126 -1.94 12.34 6.78
CA ILE A 126 -1.89 11.24 7.73
C ILE A 126 -1.48 11.73 9.11
N ALA A 127 -0.45 12.57 9.24
CA ALA A 127 -0.07 13.18 10.51
C ALA A 127 -1.23 13.95 11.14
N ASN A 128 -1.99 14.69 10.32
CA ASN A 128 -3.17 15.42 10.76
C ASN A 128 -4.27 14.53 11.36
N MET A 129 -4.30 13.23 11.07
CA MET A 129 -5.26 12.32 11.69
C MET A 129 -5.01 12.13 13.19
N PHE A 130 -3.81 12.41 13.67
CA PHE A 130 -3.37 12.19 15.05
C PHE A 130 -3.18 13.48 15.86
N ILE A 131 -3.31 14.64 15.23
CA ILE A 131 -3.11 15.95 15.87
C ILE A 131 -4.47 16.63 16.08
N THR A 132 -4.76 17.04 17.31
CA THR A 132 -6.02 17.73 17.68
C THR A 132 -5.89 19.24 17.75
N THR A 133 -4.69 19.73 17.96
CA THR A 133 -4.35 21.15 18.04
C THR A 133 -4.02 21.71 16.67
N ARG A 134 -4.05 23.03 16.54
CA ARG A 134 -3.60 23.71 15.33
C ARG A 134 -2.11 24.00 15.43
N ASP A 135 -1.31 23.13 14.80
CA ASP A 135 0.14 23.20 14.81
C ASP A 135 0.73 23.09 13.39
N THR A 136 1.98 23.49 13.23
CA THR A 136 2.72 23.25 12.00
C THR A 136 3.13 21.77 11.94
N LEU A 137 2.65 21.05 10.93
CA LEU A 137 3.04 19.65 10.70
C LEU A 137 4.40 19.57 10.01
N VAL A 138 4.56 20.33 8.94
CA VAL A 138 5.79 20.40 8.15
C VAL A 138 5.82 21.72 7.38
N TYR A 139 7.02 22.21 7.11
CA TYR A 139 7.22 23.32 6.18
C TYR A 139 8.37 23.02 5.23
N THR A 140 8.30 23.59 4.04
CA THR A 140 9.39 23.57 3.06
C THR A 140 9.96 24.95 2.89
N ILE A 141 11.29 25.05 2.77
CA ILE A 141 11.98 26.31 2.45
C ILE A 141 12.69 26.13 1.13
N GLY A 142 12.21 26.81 0.11
CA GLY A 142 12.83 26.84 -1.20
C GLY A 142 13.90 27.92 -1.32
N LYS A 143 14.72 27.84 -2.35
CA LYS A 143 15.72 28.86 -2.67
C LYS A 143 15.09 30.25 -2.93
N HIS A 144 13.84 30.27 -3.40
CA HIS A 144 13.06 31.48 -3.64
C HIS A 144 11.85 31.50 -2.70
N ASN A 145 11.56 32.68 -2.11
CA ASN A 145 10.48 32.80 -1.10
C ASN A 145 9.09 32.41 -1.57
N ASN A 146 8.82 32.44 -2.88
CA ASN A 146 7.55 32.02 -3.46
C ASN A 146 7.38 30.49 -3.57
N THR A 147 8.38 29.72 -3.15
CA THR A 147 8.34 28.23 -3.13
C THR A 147 8.25 27.66 -1.72
N ASN A 148 8.05 28.53 -0.71
CA ASN A 148 7.84 28.09 0.66
C ASN A 148 6.40 27.61 0.85
N GLU A 149 6.25 26.47 1.46
CA GLU A 149 4.95 25.89 1.81
C GLU A 149 4.92 25.53 3.29
N VAL A 150 3.75 25.71 3.93
CA VAL A 150 3.53 25.35 5.32
C VAL A 150 2.26 24.51 5.39
N PHE A 151 2.39 23.31 5.91
CA PHE A 151 1.28 22.41 6.18
C PHE A 151 0.89 22.53 7.65
N MET A 152 -0.30 23.05 7.88
CA MET A 152 -0.87 23.21 9.22
C MET A 152 -1.85 22.09 9.51
N SER A 153 -1.86 21.58 10.73
CA SER A 153 -2.91 20.69 11.18
C SER A 153 -4.26 21.41 11.20
N LYS A 154 -5.30 20.68 10.82
CA LYS A 154 -6.68 21.12 10.94
C LYS A 154 -7.27 20.38 12.13
N PRO A 155 -7.75 21.10 13.20
CA PRO A 155 -8.36 20.45 14.33
C PRO A 155 -9.47 19.51 13.87
N SER A 156 -9.31 18.22 14.10
CA SER A 156 -10.34 17.23 13.84
C SER A 156 -10.80 16.64 15.16
N LYS A 157 -12.09 16.45 15.32
CA LYS A 157 -12.62 15.70 16.45
C LYS A 157 -12.17 14.25 16.30
N GLY A 158 -11.12 13.86 17.05
CA GLY A 158 -11.31 12.60 17.53
C GLY A 158 -10.47 11.39 17.26
N ARG A 159 -9.21 11.43 16.81
CA ARG A 159 -8.40 10.20 16.81
C ARG A 159 -7.11 10.26 17.61
N SER A 160 -6.75 11.44 18.07
CA SER A 160 -5.59 11.72 18.91
C SER A 160 -5.63 11.08 20.31
N ASP A 161 -6.77 10.59 20.73
CA ASP A 161 -6.93 9.96 22.05
C ASP A 161 -6.43 8.52 22.10
N TYR A 162 -6.01 7.96 20.96
CA TYR A 162 -5.40 6.64 20.97
C TYR A 162 -3.94 6.70 21.37
N PRO A 163 -3.51 5.88 22.33
CA PRO A 163 -2.10 5.58 22.47
C PRO A 163 -1.54 5.05 21.13
N LEU A 164 -0.58 5.77 20.56
CA LEU A 164 0.02 5.48 19.27
C LEU A 164 1.48 5.09 19.46
N ILE A 165 1.88 3.98 18.86
CA ILE A 165 3.28 3.57 18.73
C ILE A 165 3.62 3.57 17.25
N ILE A 166 4.69 4.28 16.86
CA ILE A 166 5.20 4.29 15.49
C ILE A 166 6.47 3.44 15.44
N LEU A 167 6.50 2.46 14.53
CA LEU A 167 7.67 1.63 14.30
C LEU A 167 8.46 2.16 13.11
N LEU A 168 9.71 2.49 13.34
CA LEU A 168 10.65 2.99 12.34
C LEU A 168 11.90 2.11 12.28
N ASN A 169 12.62 2.17 11.16
CA ASN A 169 13.95 1.60 11.02
C ASN A 169 14.79 2.45 10.03
N ARG A 170 16.01 1.99 9.71
CA ARG A 170 16.90 2.71 8.78
C ARG A 170 16.34 2.85 7.34
N GLY A 171 15.33 2.08 6.99
CA GLY A 171 14.63 2.18 5.70
C GLY A 171 13.45 3.16 5.72
N SER A 172 13.14 3.76 6.87
CA SER A 172 12.12 4.80 7.00
C SER A 172 12.75 6.16 6.73
N ALA A 173 12.20 6.92 5.77
CA ALA A 173 12.80 8.20 5.36
C ALA A 173 11.75 9.18 4.82
N SER A 174 12.13 10.46 4.68
CA SER A 174 11.33 11.50 4.03
C SER A 174 9.92 11.62 4.62
N ALA A 175 8.85 11.39 3.85
CA ALA A 175 7.46 11.45 4.31
C ALA A 175 7.19 10.61 5.59
N SER A 176 7.94 9.52 5.81
CA SER A 176 7.84 8.73 7.05
C SER A 176 8.38 9.45 8.29
N GLU A 177 9.25 10.45 8.10
CA GLU A 177 9.83 11.26 9.19
C GLU A 177 8.91 12.43 9.58
N ILE A 178 7.87 12.68 8.79
CA ILE A 178 6.87 13.72 9.05
C ILE A 178 5.75 13.19 9.94
N VAL A 179 5.36 11.94 9.75
CA VAL A 179 4.31 11.26 10.52
C VAL A 179 4.82 10.81 11.87
#